data_cd49a2e75e9f3cfa607d758000b9bf21
#
_entry.id   cd49a2e75e9f3cfa607d758000b9bf21
#
_cell.length_a   1.000
_cell.length_b   1.000
_cell.length_c   1.000
_cell.angle_alpha   90.00
_cell.angle_beta   90.00
_cell.angle_gamma   90.00
#
_symmetry.space_group_name_H-M   'P 1'
#
loop_
_entity.id
_entity.type
_entity.pdbx_description
1 polymer ?
#
loop_
_entity_poly.entity_id
_entity_poly.type
_entity_poly.pdbx_seq_one_letter_code
_entity_poly.pdbx_strand_id
1 'polypeptide(L)' 'MIEVALFGAGRIGKIHAANLAAQPGVQFKYVVDVNQEAAAALAGLHGGSSATVEAALADPAIKAVVIASSTDTH' A
#
# COMPACT_ATOMS: atom_id res chain seq x y z
N MET A 1 -9.40 -0.64 14.21
CA MET A 1 -9.04 -0.24 12.84
C MET A 1 -7.97 -1.17 12.33
N ILE A 2 -8.09 -1.62 11.09
CA ILE A 2 -7.14 -2.57 10.52
C ILE A 2 -6.09 -1.78 9.76
N GLU A 3 -4.84 -2.00 10.08
CA GLU A 3 -3.75 -1.35 9.37
C GLU A 3 -3.28 -2.26 8.25
N VAL A 4 -3.10 -1.66 7.08
CA VAL A 4 -2.89 -2.39 5.85
C VAL A 4 -1.61 -1.91 5.19
N ALA A 5 -0.88 -2.83 4.60
CA ALA A 5 0.24 -2.52 3.72
C ALA A 5 -0.16 -2.84 2.30
N LEU A 6 0.06 -1.89 1.39
CA LEU A 6 -0.26 -2.07 -0.01
C LEU A 6 1.04 -2.26 -0.78
N PHE A 7 1.13 -3.35 -1.51
CA PHE A 7 2.31 -3.65 -2.32
C PHE A 7 1.96 -3.36 -3.77
N GLY A 8 2.61 -2.38 -4.34
CA GLY A 8 2.37 -1.96 -5.71
C GLY A 8 1.65 -0.63 -5.79
N ALA A 9 2.31 0.37 -6.37
CA ALA A 9 1.76 1.72 -6.44
C ALA A 9 1.45 2.15 -7.87
N GLY A 10 1.36 1.22 -8.80
CA GLY A 10 1.02 1.54 -10.17
C GLY A 10 -0.47 1.81 -10.31
N ARG A 11 -0.96 1.76 -11.54
CA ARG A 11 -2.36 2.09 -11.81
C ARG A 11 -3.31 1.23 -10.97
N ILE A 12 -3.07 -0.07 -10.94
CA ILE A 12 -3.94 -0.97 -10.18
C ILE A 12 -3.82 -0.69 -8.69
N GLY A 13 -2.61 -0.39 -8.22
CA GLY A 13 -2.40 -0.03 -6.83
C GLY A 13 -3.18 1.21 -6.44
N LYS A 14 -3.22 2.20 -7.31
CA LYS A 14 -3.99 3.41 -7.05
C LYS A 14 -5.48 3.12 -6.93
N ILE A 15 -6.00 2.24 -7.77
CA ILE A 15 -7.41 1.86 -7.72
C ILE A 15 -7.71 1.14 -6.42
N HIS A 16 -6.87 0.18 -6.03
CA HIS A 16 -7.08 -0.55 -4.79
C HIS A 16 -6.95 0.37 -3.58
N ALA A 17 -6.00 1.31 -3.63
CA ALA A 17 -5.82 2.24 -2.53
C ALA A 17 -7.07 3.09 -2.33
N ALA A 18 -7.63 3.60 -3.42
CA ALA A 18 -8.85 4.42 -3.32
C ALA A 18 -10.01 3.61 -2.77
N ASN A 19 -10.16 2.37 -3.23
CA ASN A 19 -11.24 1.51 -2.74
C ASN A 19 -11.07 1.19 -1.27
N LEU A 20 -9.86 0.87 -0.84
CA LEU A 20 -9.62 0.54 0.56
C LEU A 20 -9.76 1.75 1.45
N ALA A 21 -9.32 2.91 0.98
CA ALA A 21 -9.42 4.13 1.78
C ALA A 21 -10.87 4.51 2.02
N ALA A 22 -11.77 4.08 1.16
CA ALA A 22 -13.19 4.36 1.34
C ALA A 22 -13.84 3.41 2.33
N GLN A 23 -13.15 2.37 2.78
CA GLN A 23 -13.73 1.41 3.72
C GLN A 23 -13.55 1.89 5.14
N PRO A 24 -14.61 1.95 5.94
CA PRO A 24 -14.46 2.33 7.33
C PRO A 24 -13.66 1.25 8.07
N GLY A 25 -12.82 1.68 8.97
CA GLY A 25 -12.03 0.73 9.74
C GLY A 25 -10.74 0.27 9.09
N VAL A 26 -10.42 0.79 7.90
CA VAL A 26 -9.16 0.45 7.22
C VAL A 26 -8.27 1.69 7.23
N GLN A 27 -7.01 1.48 7.55
CA GLN A 27 -6.03 2.55 7.53
C GLN A 27 -4.78 2.06 6.85
N PHE A 28 -4.29 2.85 5.88
CA PHE A 28 -3.03 2.52 5.26
C PHE A 28 -1.90 2.90 6.19
N LYS A 29 -0.99 1.98 6.37
CA LYS A 29 0.23 2.29 7.10
C LYS A 29 1.41 2.37 6.15
N TYR A 30 1.52 1.42 5.21
CA TYR A 30 2.65 1.38 4.29
C TYR A 30 2.21 1.17 2.87
N VAL A 31 2.94 1.79 1.95
CA VAL A 31 2.86 1.47 0.52
C VAL A 31 4.27 1.07 0.10
N VAL A 32 4.38 -0.08 -0.53
CA VAL A 32 5.67 -0.64 -0.94
C VAL A 32 5.70 -0.78 -2.46
N ASP A 33 6.73 -0.25 -3.08
CA ASP A 33 6.93 -0.40 -4.52
C ASP A 33 8.41 -0.25 -4.82
N VAL A 34 8.86 -0.87 -5.91
CA VAL A 34 10.23 -0.67 -6.35
C VAL A 34 10.47 0.79 -6.73
N ASN A 35 9.44 1.49 -7.18
CA ASN A 35 9.52 2.91 -7.43
C ASN A 35 9.11 3.63 -6.15
N GLN A 36 10.10 4.07 -5.40
CA GLN A 36 9.84 4.67 -4.11
C GLN A 36 9.13 6.01 -4.20
N GLU A 37 9.33 6.74 -5.29
CA GLU A 37 8.62 7.99 -5.46
C GLU A 37 7.13 7.75 -5.66
N ALA A 38 6.78 6.73 -6.44
CA ALA A 38 5.37 6.42 -6.63
C ALA A 38 4.75 5.93 -5.33
N ALA A 39 5.49 5.13 -4.57
CA ALA A 39 5.00 4.64 -3.28
C ALA A 39 4.77 5.79 -2.31
N ALA A 40 5.70 6.73 -2.24
CA ALA A 40 5.57 7.85 -1.34
C ALA A 40 4.41 8.77 -1.73
N ALA A 41 4.23 8.99 -3.02
CA ALA A 41 3.13 9.82 -3.49
C ALA A 41 1.78 9.20 -3.16
N LEU A 42 1.65 7.91 -3.40
CA LEU A 42 0.39 7.23 -3.10
C LEU A 42 0.13 7.15 -1.60
N ALA A 43 1.17 6.86 -0.82
CA ALA A 43 1.04 6.81 0.62
C ALA A 43 0.62 8.17 1.18
N GLY A 44 1.19 9.25 0.64
CA GLY A 44 0.84 10.59 1.10
C GLY A 44 -0.62 10.95 0.85
N LEU A 45 -1.20 10.41 -0.22
CA LEU A 45 -2.61 10.66 -0.49
C LEU A 45 -3.52 10.03 0.56
N HIS A 46 -3.09 8.96 1.19
CA HIS A 46 -3.95 8.20 2.09
C HIS A 46 -3.43 8.17 3.53
N GLY A 47 -2.45 8.99 3.83
CA GLY A 47 -1.97 9.12 5.20
C GLY A 47 -0.99 8.06 5.66
N GLY A 48 -0.42 7.30 4.73
CA GLY A 48 0.58 6.30 5.08
C GLY A 48 1.99 6.76 4.78
N SER A 49 2.91 5.81 4.71
CA SER A 49 4.30 6.07 4.40
C SER A 49 4.82 5.03 3.42
N SER A 50 5.81 5.39 2.63
CA SER A 50 6.47 4.40 1.81
C SER A 50 7.37 3.54 2.70
N ALA A 51 7.57 2.30 2.34
CA ALA A 51 8.38 1.40 3.14
C ALA A 51 9.00 0.32 2.27
N THR A 52 9.97 -0.39 2.83
CA THR A 52 10.51 -1.58 2.18
C THR A 52 9.63 -2.78 2.49
N VAL A 53 9.81 -3.84 1.71
CA VAL A 53 9.08 -5.09 1.96
C VAL A 53 9.37 -5.60 3.36
N GLU A 54 10.64 -5.58 3.75
CA GLU A 54 11.01 -6.06 5.07
C GLU A 54 10.35 -5.26 6.18
N ALA A 55 10.33 -3.94 6.04
CA ALA A 55 9.75 -3.10 7.07
C ALA A 55 8.26 -3.35 7.20
N ALA A 56 7.57 -3.49 6.07
CA ALA A 56 6.13 -3.73 6.10
C ALA A 56 5.81 -5.09 6.70
N LEU A 57 6.56 -6.12 6.32
CA LEU A 57 6.28 -7.47 6.81
C LEU A 57 6.69 -7.65 8.26
N ALA A 58 7.66 -6.89 8.74
CA ALA A 58 8.12 -7.01 10.13
C ALA A 58 7.23 -6.25 11.10
N ASP A 59 6.32 -5.42 10.64
CA ASP A 59 5.52 -4.60 11.53
C ASP A 59 4.34 -5.41 12.06
N PRO A 60 4.29 -5.70 13.35
CA PRO A 60 3.20 -6.51 13.90
C PRO A 60 1.84 -5.82 13.89
N ALA A 61 1.81 -4.51 13.66
CA ALA A 61 0.54 -3.80 13.58
C ALA A 61 -0.17 -4.04 12.26
N ILE A 62 0.54 -4.50 11.23
CA ILE A 62 -0.07 -4.76 9.94
C ILE A 62 -0.90 -6.04 10.03
N LYS A 63 -2.19 -5.93 9.76
CA LYS A 63 -3.10 -7.05 9.85
C LYS A 63 -3.47 -7.62 8.49
N ALA A 64 -3.25 -6.87 7.43
CA ALA A 64 -3.57 -7.35 6.09
C ALA A 64 -2.58 -6.77 5.10
N VAL A 65 -2.30 -7.53 4.05
CA VAL A 65 -1.43 -7.08 2.98
C VAL A 65 -2.21 -7.21 1.69
N VAL A 66 -2.23 -6.14 0.89
CA VAL A 66 -2.88 -6.14 -0.40
C VAL A 66 -1.79 -6.09 -1.45
N ILE A 67 -1.78 -7.06 -2.35
CA ILE A 67 -0.79 -7.11 -3.42
C ILE A 67 -1.47 -6.68 -4.69
N ALA A 68 -1.04 -5.54 -5.21
CA ALA A 68 -1.63 -4.96 -6.39
C ALA A 68 -0.58 -4.75 -7.46
N SER A 69 0.41 -5.61 -7.50
CA SER A 69 1.45 -5.48 -8.49
C SER A 69 0.90 -5.79 -9.86
N SER A 70 1.35 -5.03 -10.82
CA SER A 70 0.97 -5.29 -12.17
C SER A 70 1.74 -6.45 -12.67
N THR A 71 1.06 -7.45 -13.09
CA THR A 71 1.73 -8.57 -13.62
C THR A 71 1.62 -8.66 -15.05
N ASP A 72 1.20 -7.67 -15.68
CA ASP A 72 1.04 -7.72 -17.02
C ASP A 72 2.28 -7.62 -17.63
N THR A 73 3.04 -8.27 -17.35
CA THR A 73 4.10 -8.28 -17.99
C THR A 73 3.96 -8.81 -19.23
N HIS A 74 4.13 -8.65 -19.89
CA HIS A 74 4.10 -9.26 -21.06
C HIS A 74 4.13 -8.55 -21.96
#